data_6c70d69ca0e553c3c4296649018a9a6d
#
_entry.id   6c70d69ca0e553c3c4296649018a9a6d
#
_cell.length_a   1.000
_cell.length_b   1.000
_cell.length_c   1.000
_cell.angle_alpha   90.00
_cell.angle_beta   90.00
_cell.angle_gamma   90.00
#
_symmetry.space_group_name_H-M   'P 1'
#
loop_
_entity.id
_entity.type
_entity.pdbx_description
1 polymer ?
#
loop_
_entity_poly.entity_id
_entity_poly.type
_entity_poly.pdbx_seq_one_letter_code
_entity_poly.pdbx_strand_id
1 'polypeptide(L)'
;MSHASFPYAPFELRGDALRDAVVRYASNPIYLDNEEWENGDNPYRRQLRPQVLRYLDFDRLPGRDRILEYSSLAAQRVLTSVYEADLMFLPKNGLKDKWEDFQQFYSSTNRVLGETIRPALERFAFGFLDQEVEVSGKWSLESFNEYIESLNADASAPASLSEEAISSSSDRERAARMWLIQFAPDFLSEASPMLRNVLGHYGAPQSEWFKIIIDEYGYGVHDTKHSQLFERTMESVDLQSDVHRYWQYYLGSSLMMNNYFHYLGKNHELFFRYVGALYYTEATLVDFCRRAADLLTEVFDGRADVRYFTEHVHIDQHHGRMALDKLILPLIEAHGEAIIPEIVRGIEEYRVIQDITDKDFAAQIRWMDKGPEYKKLHTPVWEAISSGRVTAPLADIVEPYGELSNTHSHEGDELCHIVSGTMKFVSGFDSHQILHAGEGTVIERNRLHGAIIESDECVYQIHSVGDYTQCL
;
A
#
# COMPACT_ATOMS: atom_id res chain seq x y z
N MET A 1 -27.06 14.26 -10.76
CA MET A 1 -27.26 15.65 -10.26
C MET A 1 -25.97 16.38 -10.52
N SER A 2 -26.01 17.56 -11.17
CA SER A 2 -24.80 18.36 -11.41
C SER A 2 -24.16 18.68 -10.08
N HIS A 3 -22.87 18.38 -9.93
CA HIS A 3 -22.06 18.85 -8.82
C HIS A 3 -22.23 20.38 -8.72
N ALA A 4 -22.94 20.84 -7.71
CA ALA A 4 -22.94 22.24 -7.37
C ALA A 4 -21.49 22.58 -7.02
N SER A 5 -20.84 23.37 -7.86
CA SER A 5 -19.52 23.91 -7.56
C SER A 5 -19.64 24.72 -6.28
N PHE A 6 -19.16 24.18 -5.17
CA PHE A 6 -19.04 24.95 -3.95
C PHE A 6 -18.14 26.14 -4.21
N PRO A 7 -18.56 27.37 -3.87
CA PRO A 7 -17.77 28.57 -4.15
C PRO A 7 -16.46 28.66 -3.34
N TYR A 8 -16.12 27.61 -2.57
CA TYR A 8 -14.93 27.51 -1.74
C TYR A 8 -13.92 26.46 -2.22
N ALA A 9 -13.95 26.03 -3.50
CA ALA A 9 -12.92 25.17 -4.11
C ALA A 9 -11.62 25.89 -4.58
N PRO A 10 -11.23 27.08 -4.08
CA PRO A 10 -10.12 27.84 -4.65
C PRO A 10 -8.74 27.49 -4.09
N PHE A 11 -8.58 26.50 -3.22
CA PHE A 11 -7.29 26.25 -2.55
C PHE A 11 -6.64 24.91 -2.89
N GLU A 12 -7.18 24.15 -3.83
CA GLU A 12 -6.52 22.94 -4.29
C GLU A 12 -5.33 23.33 -5.18
N LEU A 13 -4.13 22.96 -4.74
CA LEU A 13 -2.92 23.17 -5.52
C LEU A 13 -2.95 22.32 -6.79
N ARG A 14 -2.44 22.88 -7.91
CA ARG A 14 -2.32 22.21 -9.20
C ARG A 14 -1.03 22.58 -9.91
N GLY A 15 -0.63 21.77 -10.89
CA GLY A 15 0.53 22.01 -11.74
C GLY A 15 1.82 22.19 -10.95
N ASP A 16 2.60 23.16 -11.35
CA ASP A 16 3.89 23.46 -10.73
C ASP A 16 3.75 23.80 -9.24
N ALA A 17 2.67 24.50 -8.84
CA ALA A 17 2.46 24.84 -7.43
C ALA A 17 2.23 23.61 -6.54
N LEU A 18 1.51 22.60 -7.04
CA LEU A 18 1.36 21.32 -6.34
C LEU A 18 2.69 20.60 -6.26
N ARG A 19 3.38 20.47 -7.39
CA ARG A 19 4.67 19.77 -7.46
C ARG A 19 5.70 20.40 -6.54
N ASP A 20 5.83 21.74 -6.54
CA ASP A 20 6.75 22.46 -5.65
C ASP A 20 6.39 22.24 -4.17
N ALA A 21 5.10 22.22 -3.83
CA ALA A 21 4.65 21.96 -2.46
C ALA A 21 4.95 20.50 -2.02
N VAL A 22 4.74 19.52 -2.91
CA VAL A 22 5.07 18.10 -2.65
C VAL A 22 6.58 17.93 -2.48
N VAL A 23 7.40 18.52 -3.36
CA VAL A 23 8.86 18.51 -3.23
C VAL A 23 9.30 19.17 -1.93
N ARG A 24 8.69 20.29 -1.55
CA ARG A 24 8.98 20.97 -0.28
C ARG A 24 8.64 20.11 0.93
N TYR A 25 7.51 19.41 0.93
CA TYR A 25 7.13 18.46 1.97
C TYR A 25 8.15 17.33 2.08
N ALA A 26 8.49 16.70 0.97
CA ALA A 26 9.43 15.60 0.90
C ALA A 26 10.90 16.01 1.17
N SER A 27 11.21 17.30 1.17
CA SER A 27 12.54 17.82 1.53
C SER A 27 12.76 17.96 3.02
N ASN A 28 11.83 17.55 3.88
CA ASN A 28 12.07 17.40 5.30
C ASN A 28 13.20 16.36 5.50
N PRO A 29 14.22 16.62 6.35
CA PRO A 29 15.35 15.71 6.57
C PRO A 29 14.96 14.26 6.87
N ILE A 30 13.83 14.03 7.55
CA ILE A 30 13.32 12.68 7.86
C ILE A 30 12.80 11.91 6.63
N TYR A 31 12.60 12.58 5.49
CA TYR A 31 12.08 12.01 4.23
C TYR A 31 13.15 11.91 3.14
N LEU A 32 14.38 12.36 3.43
CA LEU A 32 15.47 12.23 2.49
C LEU A 32 15.99 10.79 2.44
N ASP A 33 16.60 10.45 1.33
CA ASP A 33 17.27 9.18 1.15
C ASP A 33 18.37 9.02 2.21
N ASN A 34 18.51 7.83 2.74
CA ASN A 34 19.61 7.40 3.58
C ASN A 34 20.23 6.15 2.98
N GLU A 35 21.41 5.78 3.45
CA GLU A 35 22.13 4.59 2.99
C GLU A 35 21.62 3.29 3.62
N GLU A 36 20.54 3.35 4.40
CA GLU A 36 19.90 2.19 5.04
C GLU A 36 18.67 1.76 4.27
N TRP A 37 18.64 0.50 3.87
CA TRP A 37 17.51 -0.09 3.17
C TRP A 37 16.31 -0.37 4.08
N GLU A 38 16.57 -0.61 5.36
CA GLU A 38 15.57 -0.83 6.38
C GLU A 38 15.66 0.28 7.44
N ASN A 39 14.52 0.83 7.84
CA ASN A 39 14.46 1.97 8.75
C ASN A 39 14.83 1.67 10.22
N GLY A 40 15.17 0.42 10.53
CA GLY A 40 15.38 0.02 11.92
C GLY A 40 14.14 0.29 12.78
N ASP A 41 14.35 0.67 14.03
CA ASP A 41 13.32 1.05 15.00
C ASP A 41 13.04 2.58 14.91
N ASN A 42 12.92 3.14 13.70
CA ASN A 42 12.62 4.56 13.49
C ASN A 42 11.39 4.78 12.63
N PRO A 43 10.19 4.96 13.21
CA PRO A 43 8.94 5.05 12.48
C PRO A 43 8.77 6.38 11.72
N TYR A 44 9.69 7.34 11.92
CA TYR A 44 9.59 8.70 11.34
C TYR A 44 10.30 8.83 10.01
N ARG A 45 11.34 8.02 9.77
CA ARG A 45 12.13 8.05 8.54
C ARG A 45 11.42 7.30 7.43
N ARG A 46 11.11 8.02 6.34
CA ARG A 46 10.33 7.54 5.21
C ARG A 46 10.82 8.18 3.95
N GLN A 47 11.68 7.51 3.21
CA GLN A 47 12.30 8.06 2.01
C GLN A 47 11.25 8.39 0.95
N LEU A 48 11.14 9.67 0.56
CA LEU A 48 10.17 10.18 -0.40
C LEU A 48 10.80 10.68 -1.72
N ARG A 49 12.13 10.74 -1.82
CA ARG A 49 12.90 11.10 -3.03
C ARG A 49 12.48 12.44 -3.66
N PRO A 50 12.63 13.59 -3.00
CA PRO A 50 12.22 14.89 -3.54
C PRO A 50 12.88 15.23 -4.88
N GLN A 51 14.09 14.71 -5.15
CA GLN A 51 14.81 14.84 -6.42
C GLN A 51 14.08 14.17 -7.60
N VAL A 52 13.24 13.16 -7.36
CA VAL A 52 12.45 12.48 -8.37
C VAL A 52 11.04 13.05 -8.44
N LEU A 53 10.42 13.37 -7.29
CA LEU A 53 9.06 13.92 -7.21
C LEU A 53 8.88 15.20 -8.07
N ARG A 54 9.94 15.98 -8.26
CA ARG A 54 9.92 17.20 -9.12
C ARG A 54 9.59 16.94 -10.59
N TYR A 55 9.69 15.70 -11.05
CA TYR A 55 9.42 15.30 -12.43
C TYR A 55 8.06 14.61 -12.58
N LEU A 56 7.34 14.36 -11.49
CA LEU A 56 6.05 13.69 -11.52
C LEU A 56 4.90 14.67 -11.75
N ASP A 57 3.88 14.23 -12.47
CA ASP A 57 2.65 14.97 -12.72
C ASP A 57 1.51 14.36 -11.90
N PHE A 58 1.09 15.07 -10.85
CA PHE A 58 -0.02 14.69 -9.98
C PHE A 58 -1.37 15.30 -10.41
N ASP A 59 -1.43 16.06 -11.50
CA ASP A 59 -2.70 16.59 -12.03
C ASP A 59 -3.39 15.61 -12.98
N ARG A 60 -2.61 14.80 -13.70
CA ARG A 60 -3.14 13.79 -14.60
C ARG A 60 -3.51 12.56 -13.82
N LEU A 61 -4.81 12.38 -13.56
CA LEU A 61 -5.32 11.21 -12.84
C LEU A 61 -4.91 9.92 -13.56
N PRO A 62 -4.35 8.94 -12.85
CA PRO A 62 -4.08 7.63 -13.44
C PRO A 62 -5.41 6.93 -13.72
N GLY A 63 -5.51 6.24 -14.85
CA GLY A 63 -6.52 5.19 -15.04
C GLY A 63 -6.06 3.89 -14.36
N ARG A 64 -6.92 2.87 -14.39
CA ARG A 64 -6.61 1.55 -13.80
C ARG A 64 -5.33 0.92 -14.38
N ASP A 65 -5.02 1.17 -15.64
CA ASP A 65 -3.82 0.71 -16.33
C ASP A 65 -2.52 1.33 -15.81
N ARG A 66 -2.63 2.52 -15.16
CA ARG A 66 -1.49 3.30 -14.69
C ARG A 66 -1.37 3.38 -13.16
N ILE A 67 -2.29 2.76 -12.45
CA ILE A 67 -2.37 2.86 -10.98
C ILE A 67 -1.18 2.19 -10.24
N LEU A 68 -0.37 1.40 -10.95
CA LEU A 68 0.80 0.72 -10.41
C LEU A 68 2.13 1.39 -10.83
N GLU A 69 2.08 2.51 -11.54
CA GLU A 69 3.27 3.29 -11.93
C GLU A 69 3.91 3.99 -10.74
N TYR A 70 5.13 4.44 -10.93
CA TYR A 70 5.90 5.12 -9.87
C TYR A 70 5.20 6.37 -9.32
N SER A 71 4.50 7.13 -10.15
CA SER A 71 3.73 8.30 -9.71
C SER A 71 2.67 7.94 -8.67
N SER A 72 2.00 6.80 -8.84
CA SER A 72 1.03 6.28 -7.88
C SER A 72 1.70 5.78 -6.60
N LEU A 73 2.79 4.99 -6.69
CA LEU A 73 3.57 4.57 -5.53
C LEU A 73 4.07 5.78 -4.73
N ALA A 74 4.61 6.80 -5.41
CA ALA A 74 5.10 8.02 -4.78
C ALA A 74 3.99 8.80 -4.07
N ALA A 75 2.82 8.96 -4.71
CA ALA A 75 1.65 9.59 -4.09
C ALA A 75 1.18 8.83 -2.86
N GLN A 76 1.12 7.49 -2.93
CA GLN A 76 0.74 6.66 -1.78
C GLN A 76 1.73 6.79 -0.62
N ARG A 77 3.05 6.79 -0.88
CA ARG A 77 4.09 7.01 0.15
C ARG A 77 3.96 8.39 0.80
N VAL A 78 3.73 9.44 0.03
CA VAL A 78 3.50 10.79 0.57
C VAL A 78 2.24 10.82 1.42
N LEU A 79 1.12 10.27 0.93
CA LEU A 79 -0.15 10.23 1.66
C LEU A 79 -0.04 9.44 2.98
N THR A 80 0.62 8.27 2.98
CA THR A 80 0.90 7.53 4.22
C THR A 80 1.59 8.43 5.25
N SER A 81 2.63 9.15 4.83
CA SER A 81 3.37 10.05 5.73
C SER A 81 2.52 11.21 6.24
N VAL A 82 1.62 11.74 5.40
CA VAL A 82 0.68 12.81 5.79
C VAL A 82 -0.38 12.31 6.77
N TYR A 83 -0.99 11.17 6.48
CA TYR A 83 -2.06 10.62 7.33
C TYR A 83 -1.55 10.23 8.71
N GLU A 84 -0.37 9.64 8.76
CA GLU A 84 0.18 9.12 10.00
C GLU A 84 0.84 10.19 10.88
N ALA A 85 1.03 11.42 10.38
CA ALA A 85 1.39 12.56 11.21
C ALA A 85 0.30 12.91 12.25
N ASP A 86 -0.92 12.35 12.12
CA ASP A 86 -1.98 12.44 13.13
C ASP A 86 -1.99 11.25 14.11
N LEU A 87 -1.18 10.22 13.87
CA LEU A 87 -1.08 9.04 14.74
C LEU A 87 0.18 9.13 15.60
N MET A 88 0.11 8.62 16.83
CA MET A 88 1.24 8.61 17.72
C MET A 88 2.04 7.31 17.57
N PHE A 89 3.26 7.41 17.07
CA PHE A 89 4.24 6.34 17.04
C PHE A 89 5.37 6.62 18.03
N LEU A 90 5.75 5.61 18.80
CA LEU A 90 6.92 5.66 19.68
C LEU A 90 7.80 4.44 19.38
N PRO A 91 9.10 4.63 19.11
CA PRO A 91 10.02 3.52 18.85
C PRO A 91 10.12 2.59 20.07
N LYS A 92 10.20 1.27 19.83
CA LYS A 92 10.28 0.26 20.90
C LYS A 92 11.51 0.47 21.82
N ASN A 93 12.64 0.90 21.24
CA ASN A 93 13.90 1.14 21.99
C ASN A 93 14.02 2.58 22.50
N GLY A 94 12.95 3.36 22.48
CA GLY A 94 12.89 4.74 22.98
C GLY A 94 13.39 5.79 21.98
N LEU A 95 13.26 7.04 22.40
CA LEU A 95 13.46 8.22 21.55
C LEU A 95 14.89 8.80 21.57
N LYS A 96 15.81 8.27 22.38
CA LYS A 96 17.10 8.93 22.66
C LYS A 96 17.81 9.43 21.40
N ASP A 97 18.00 8.59 20.43
CA ASP A 97 18.73 8.92 19.19
C ASP A 97 17.77 9.37 18.05
N LYS A 98 16.45 9.44 18.33
CA LYS A 98 15.38 9.73 17.37
C LYS A 98 14.54 10.96 17.77
N TRP A 99 14.99 11.68 18.80
CA TRP A 99 14.25 12.82 19.34
C TRP A 99 14.06 13.95 18.32
N GLU A 100 15.06 14.23 17.52
CA GLU A 100 14.97 15.25 16.47
C GLU A 100 14.01 14.80 15.36
N ASP A 101 14.10 13.55 14.92
CA ASP A 101 13.19 12.97 13.93
C ASP A 101 11.73 13.00 14.41
N PHE A 102 11.49 12.65 15.69
CA PHE A 102 10.17 12.77 16.33
C PHE A 102 9.64 14.22 16.28
N GLN A 103 10.47 15.19 16.69
CA GLN A 103 10.05 16.59 16.69
C GLN A 103 9.77 17.10 15.26
N GLN A 104 10.56 16.69 14.29
CA GLN A 104 10.37 17.07 12.90
C GLN A 104 9.12 16.45 12.31
N PHE A 105 8.87 15.16 12.56
CA PHE A 105 7.70 14.45 12.06
C PHE A 105 6.40 15.08 12.57
N TYR A 106 6.32 15.37 13.87
CA TYR A 106 5.12 15.97 14.50
C TYR A 106 5.11 17.50 14.51
N SER A 107 6.08 18.15 13.84
CA SER A 107 6.11 19.61 13.78
C SER A 107 4.87 20.20 13.10
N SER A 108 4.47 21.40 13.54
CA SER A 108 3.38 22.14 12.89
C SER A 108 3.68 22.43 11.41
N THR A 109 4.93 22.67 11.05
CA THR A 109 5.35 22.90 9.67
C THR A 109 5.10 21.66 8.81
N ASN A 110 5.51 20.46 9.26
CA ASN A 110 5.30 19.22 8.55
C ASN A 110 3.79 18.94 8.36
N ARG A 111 3.01 19.11 9.42
CA ARG A 111 1.55 18.93 9.37
C ARG A 111 0.86 19.90 8.43
N VAL A 112 1.17 21.20 8.49
CA VAL A 112 0.56 22.21 7.60
C VAL A 112 0.89 21.95 6.14
N LEU A 113 2.15 21.62 5.82
CA LEU A 113 2.53 21.28 4.45
C LEU A 113 1.81 20.01 3.98
N GLY A 114 1.76 18.98 4.81
CA GLY A 114 1.03 17.73 4.51
C GLY A 114 -0.45 18.00 4.22
N GLU A 115 -1.16 18.72 5.09
CA GLU A 115 -2.57 19.07 4.87
C GLU A 115 -2.79 19.96 3.63
N THR A 116 -1.81 20.76 3.24
CA THR A 116 -1.90 21.61 2.05
C THR A 116 -1.86 20.79 0.75
N ILE A 117 -1.04 19.73 0.69
CA ILE A 117 -0.90 18.88 -0.51
C ILE A 117 -1.92 17.74 -0.53
N ARG A 118 -2.44 17.33 0.61
CA ARG A 118 -3.31 16.17 0.78
C ARG A 118 -4.51 16.12 -0.17
N PRO A 119 -5.37 17.15 -0.29
CA PRO A 119 -6.57 17.06 -1.14
C PRO A 119 -6.25 16.79 -2.61
N ALA A 120 -5.19 17.38 -3.13
CA ALA A 120 -4.77 17.18 -4.52
C ALA A 120 -4.19 15.77 -4.73
N LEU A 121 -3.39 15.28 -3.79
CA LEU A 121 -2.85 13.92 -3.85
C LEU A 121 -3.94 12.85 -3.63
N GLU A 122 -4.93 13.09 -2.76
CA GLU A 122 -6.09 12.20 -2.61
C GLU A 122 -6.88 12.09 -3.91
N ARG A 123 -7.15 13.21 -4.57
CA ARG A 123 -7.78 13.22 -5.89
C ARG A 123 -6.96 12.43 -6.92
N PHE A 124 -5.63 12.60 -6.93
CA PHE A 124 -4.75 11.83 -7.80
C PHE A 124 -4.80 10.33 -7.47
N ALA A 125 -4.67 9.96 -6.20
CA ALA A 125 -4.54 8.58 -5.75
C ALA A 125 -5.84 7.77 -5.84
N PHE A 126 -7.01 8.41 -5.63
CA PHE A 126 -8.31 7.74 -5.52
C PHE A 126 -9.33 8.17 -6.58
N GLY A 127 -9.05 9.22 -7.36
CA GLY A 127 -9.98 9.74 -8.37
C GLY A 127 -10.30 8.76 -9.51
N PHE A 128 -9.47 7.74 -9.74
CA PHE A 128 -9.75 6.67 -10.70
C PHE A 128 -10.99 5.85 -10.32
N LEU A 129 -11.29 5.75 -9.01
CA LEU A 129 -12.45 5.02 -8.50
C LEU A 129 -13.77 5.62 -9.01
N ASP A 130 -13.81 6.90 -9.34
CA ASP A 130 -14.98 7.53 -9.96
C ASP A 130 -15.31 6.96 -11.34
N GLN A 131 -14.32 6.36 -12.02
CA GLN A 131 -14.48 5.73 -13.33
C GLN A 131 -14.71 4.22 -13.23
N GLU A 132 -14.21 3.58 -12.17
CA GLU A 132 -14.30 2.14 -11.95
C GLU A 132 -15.59 1.71 -11.26
N VAL A 133 -16.17 2.59 -10.43
CA VAL A 133 -17.33 2.27 -9.60
C VAL A 133 -18.52 3.13 -10.00
N GLU A 134 -19.54 2.50 -10.55
CA GLU A 134 -20.81 3.13 -10.87
C GLU A 134 -21.90 2.61 -9.92
N VAL A 135 -22.44 3.48 -9.06
CA VAL A 135 -23.60 3.19 -8.24
C VAL A 135 -24.78 3.98 -8.80
N SER A 136 -25.60 3.31 -9.62
CA SER A 136 -26.71 3.93 -10.35
C SER A 136 -28.08 3.44 -9.83
N GLY A 137 -29.15 4.11 -10.29
CA GLY A 137 -30.52 3.76 -9.98
C GLY A 137 -31.07 4.38 -8.70
N LYS A 138 -32.27 3.92 -8.31
CA LYS A 138 -32.91 4.28 -7.05
C LYS A 138 -32.69 3.15 -6.06
N TRP A 139 -32.13 3.50 -4.93
CA TRP A 139 -31.93 2.58 -3.83
C TRP A 139 -33.07 2.70 -2.82
N SER A 140 -33.53 1.54 -2.32
CA SER A 140 -34.42 1.38 -1.19
C SER A 140 -33.78 0.42 -0.18
N LEU A 141 -34.32 0.37 1.03
CA LEU A 141 -33.87 -0.61 2.02
C LEU A 141 -34.01 -2.05 1.50
N GLU A 142 -35.06 -2.34 0.71
CA GLU A 142 -35.28 -3.66 0.11
C GLU A 142 -34.17 -4.01 -0.87
N SER A 143 -33.86 -3.12 -1.84
CA SER A 143 -32.79 -3.36 -2.82
C SER A 143 -31.39 -3.39 -2.17
N PHE A 144 -31.21 -2.66 -1.08
CA PHE A 144 -29.99 -2.75 -0.31
C PHE A 144 -29.82 -4.11 0.38
N ASN A 145 -30.88 -4.64 0.98
CA ASN A 145 -30.84 -5.98 1.57
C ASN A 145 -30.56 -7.07 0.53
N GLU A 146 -31.21 -7.00 -0.63
CA GLU A 146 -30.93 -7.92 -1.77
C GLU A 146 -29.46 -7.85 -2.21
N TYR A 147 -28.90 -6.64 -2.29
CA TYR A 147 -27.49 -6.43 -2.60
C TYR A 147 -26.56 -7.08 -1.54
N ILE A 148 -26.83 -6.87 -0.26
CA ILE A 148 -26.06 -7.47 0.84
C ILE A 148 -26.17 -9.01 0.83
N GLU A 149 -27.34 -9.57 0.56
CA GLU A 149 -27.52 -11.02 0.42
C GLU A 149 -26.70 -11.58 -0.75
N SER A 150 -26.70 -10.91 -1.89
CA SER A 150 -25.88 -11.28 -3.05
C SER A 150 -24.37 -11.20 -2.71
N LEU A 151 -23.95 -10.13 -2.06
CA LEU A 151 -22.55 -9.95 -1.63
C LEU A 151 -22.09 -11.09 -0.71
N ASN A 152 -22.91 -11.49 0.25
CA ASN A 152 -22.60 -12.56 1.20
C ASN A 152 -22.64 -13.96 0.55
N ALA A 153 -23.43 -14.15 -0.50
CA ALA A 153 -23.45 -15.40 -1.26
C ALA A 153 -22.17 -15.60 -2.08
N ASP A 154 -21.55 -14.51 -2.55
CA ASP A 154 -20.27 -14.51 -3.27
C ASP A 154 -19.08 -14.76 -2.33
N ALA A 155 -19.25 -14.62 -1.01
CA ALA A 155 -18.18 -14.68 -0.03
C ALA A 155 -17.51 -16.07 0.15
N SER A 156 -18.03 -17.14 -0.48
CA SER A 156 -17.35 -18.44 -0.54
C SER A 156 -16.28 -18.49 -1.65
N ALA A 157 -15.53 -17.41 -1.80
CA ALA A 157 -14.55 -17.25 -2.87
C ALA A 157 -13.40 -18.27 -2.80
N PRO A 158 -12.88 -18.73 -3.94
CA PRO A 158 -11.67 -19.55 -4.01
C PRO A 158 -10.47 -18.81 -3.41
N ALA A 159 -9.33 -19.52 -3.26
CA ALA A 159 -8.07 -18.90 -2.86
C ALA A 159 -7.77 -17.66 -3.71
N SER A 160 -7.23 -16.62 -3.09
CA SER A 160 -6.85 -15.41 -3.81
C SER A 160 -5.61 -15.66 -4.69
N LEU A 161 -5.38 -14.78 -5.67
CA LEU A 161 -4.17 -14.87 -6.50
C LEU A 161 -2.89 -14.74 -5.69
N SER A 162 -2.92 -13.98 -4.58
CA SER A 162 -1.81 -13.87 -3.64
C SER A 162 -1.53 -15.19 -2.93
N GLU A 163 -2.59 -15.86 -2.41
CA GLU A 163 -2.47 -17.17 -1.76
C GLU A 163 -1.95 -18.24 -2.76
N GLU A 164 -2.44 -18.23 -4.00
CA GLU A 164 -1.95 -19.10 -5.06
C GLU A 164 -0.47 -18.83 -5.40
N ALA A 165 -0.07 -17.54 -5.49
CA ALA A 165 1.30 -17.16 -5.78
C ALA A 165 2.25 -17.60 -4.67
N ILE A 166 1.88 -17.46 -3.39
CA ILE A 166 2.66 -17.95 -2.26
C ILE A 166 2.78 -19.47 -2.31
N SER A 167 1.66 -20.17 -2.51
CA SER A 167 1.63 -21.64 -2.52
C SER A 167 2.45 -22.25 -3.65
N SER A 168 2.52 -21.57 -4.80
CA SER A 168 3.26 -22.00 -6.00
C SER A 168 4.67 -21.42 -6.11
N SER A 169 5.06 -20.52 -5.20
CA SER A 169 6.39 -19.89 -5.22
C SER A 169 7.51 -20.92 -5.05
N SER A 170 8.62 -20.67 -5.73
CA SER A 170 9.87 -21.43 -5.58
C SER A 170 10.49 -21.28 -4.17
N ASP A 171 10.14 -20.21 -3.45
CA ASP A 171 10.50 -19.94 -2.07
C ASP A 171 9.25 -19.42 -1.33
N ARG A 172 8.47 -20.37 -0.82
CA ARG A 172 7.18 -20.10 -0.18
C ARG A 172 7.31 -19.25 1.10
N GLU A 173 8.36 -19.49 1.89
CA GLU A 173 8.58 -18.74 3.14
C GLU A 173 8.91 -17.26 2.82
N ARG A 174 9.79 -17.00 1.85
CA ARG A 174 10.08 -15.64 1.39
C ARG A 174 8.83 -14.94 0.86
N ALA A 175 8.03 -15.62 0.03
CA ALA A 175 6.78 -15.08 -0.51
C ALA A 175 5.78 -14.75 0.60
N ALA A 176 5.64 -15.61 1.61
CA ALA A 176 4.78 -15.38 2.77
C ALA A 176 5.29 -14.22 3.65
N ARG A 177 6.62 -14.10 3.87
CA ARG A 177 7.20 -12.94 4.57
C ARG A 177 6.93 -11.63 3.82
N MET A 178 7.12 -11.63 2.48
CA MET A 178 6.80 -10.46 1.66
C MET A 178 5.31 -10.10 1.74
N TRP A 179 4.42 -11.09 1.86
CA TRP A 179 2.99 -10.88 2.04
C TRP A 179 2.65 -10.25 3.39
N LEU A 180 3.20 -10.76 4.49
CA LEU A 180 3.03 -10.17 5.83
C LEU A 180 3.55 -8.73 5.88
N ILE A 181 4.66 -8.43 5.21
CA ILE A 181 5.18 -7.05 5.09
C ILE A 181 4.15 -6.12 4.47
N GLN A 182 3.34 -6.57 3.49
CA GLN A 182 2.34 -5.71 2.85
C GLN A 182 1.21 -5.28 3.80
N PHE A 183 0.92 -6.06 4.83
CA PHE A 183 -0.08 -5.71 5.84
C PHE A 183 0.47 -4.88 7.00
N ALA A 184 1.79 -4.82 7.16
CA ALA A 184 2.41 -4.13 8.28
C ALA A 184 2.00 -2.65 8.45
N PRO A 185 1.78 -1.83 7.40
CA PRO A 185 1.31 -0.46 7.56
C PRO A 185 -0.05 -0.35 8.26
N ASP A 186 -0.94 -1.32 8.03
CA ASP A 186 -2.27 -1.38 8.63
C ASP A 186 -2.25 -2.12 9.97
N PHE A 187 -1.87 -3.38 9.98
CA PHE A 187 -2.03 -4.28 11.13
C PHE A 187 -1.15 -3.91 12.33
N LEU A 188 0.00 -3.24 12.15
CA LEU A 188 0.79 -2.71 13.26
C LEU A 188 0.19 -1.43 13.88
N SER A 189 -0.72 -0.76 13.17
CA SER A 189 -1.45 0.42 13.67
C SER A 189 -2.97 0.25 13.65
N GLU A 190 -3.42 -1.00 13.66
CA GLU A 190 -4.79 -1.45 13.46
C GLU A 190 -5.84 -0.64 14.24
N ALA A 191 -7.01 -0.46 13.62
CA ALA A 191 -8.11 0.36 14.08
C ALA A 191 -7.84 1.88 14.19
N SER A 192 -6.60 2.34 13.96
CA SER A 192 -6.29 3.77 14.06
C SER A 192 -7.09 4.65 13.08
N PRO A 193 -7.32 4.28 11.82
CA PRO A 193 -8.21 5.04 10.93
C PRO A 193 -9.65 5.09 11.42
N MET A 194 -10.16 3.99 12.02
CA MET A 194 -11.52 3.91 12.56
C MET A 194 -11.79 4.95 13.65
N LEU A 195 -10.81 5.20 14.52
CA LEU A 195 -10.95 6.13 15.65
C LEU A 195 -11.32 7.55 15.22
N ARG A 196 -10.95 7.97 14.00
CA ARG A 196 -11.35 9.29 13.49
C ARG A 196 -12.86 9.44 13.34
N ASN A 197 -13.58 8.36 13.11
CA ASN A 197 -15.02 8.36 12.87
C ASN A 197 -15.85 8.25 14.16
N VAL A 198 -15.24 7.98 15.30
CA VAL A 198 -15.95 7.95 16.59
C VAL A 198 -15.84 9.26 17.36
N LEU A 199 -15.14 10.26 16.82
CA LEU A 199 -15.11 11.60 17.41
C LEU A 199 -16.40 12.36 17.06
N GLY A 200 -16.87 13.22 17.97
CA GLY A 200 -18.12 13.96 17.78
C GLY A 200 -19.32 13.26 18.38
N HIS A 201 -20.52 13.40 17.77
CA HIS A 201 -21.75 12.85 18.31
C HIS A 201 -22.78 12.55 17.20
N TYR A 202 -23.15 11.27 17.04
CA TYR A 202 -24.17 10.81 16.09
C TYR A 202 -25.03 9.63 16.63
N GLY A 203 -25.20 9.56 17.95
CA GLY A 203 -26.16 8.67 18.59
C GLY A 203 -25.69 7.24 18.83
N ALA A 204 -26.64 6.30 18.87
CA ALA A 204 -26.37 4.90 19.20
C ALA A 204 -25.39 4.20 18.25
N PRO A 205 -25.43 4.42 16.91
CA PRO A 205 -24.46 3.82 15.98
C PRO A 205 -23.01 4.10 16.34
N GLN A 206 -22.71 5.28 16.90
CA GLN A 206 -21.36 5.64 17.38
C GLN A 206 -20.87 4.69 18.49
N SER A 207 -21.76 4.36 19.42
CA SER A 207 -21.42 3.46 20.53
C SER A 207 -21.21 2.02 20.04
N GLU A 208 -21.95 1.58 19.04
CA GLU A 208 -21.78 0.26 18.46
C GLU A 208 -20.44 0.16 17.67
N TRP A 209 -20.10 1.20 16.92
CA TRP A 209 -18.79 1.29 16.28
C TRP A 209 -17.64 1.26 17.30
N PHE A 210 -17.80 1.99 18.41
CA PHE A 210 -16.78 2.02 19.46
C PHE A 210 -16.58 0.65 20.12
N LYS A 211 -17.58 -0.24 20.12
CA LYS A 211 -17.40 -1.63 20.62
C LYS A 211 -16.44 -2.42 19.73
N ILE A 212 -16.56 -2.31 18.40
CA ILE A 212 -15.60 -2.91 17.47
C ILE A 212 -14.18 -2.44 17.83
N ILE A 213 -14.00 -1.13 18.00
CA ILE A 213 -12.69 -0.57 18.37
C ILE A 213 -12.19 -1.10 19.73
N ILE A 214 -13.06 -1.31 20.72
CA ILE A 214 -12.68 -1.90 22.01
C ILE A 214 -12.14 -3.31 21.81
N ASP A 215 -12.76 -4.09 20.95
CA ASP A 215 -12.33 -5.45 20.62
C ASP A 215 -10.95 -5.41 19.94
N GLU A 216 -10.75 -4.53 18.94
CA GLU A 216 -9.47 -4.32 18.25
C GLU A 216 -8.33 -3.92 19.23
N TYR A 217 -8.66 -3.17 20.27
CA TYR A 217 -7.71 -2.80 21.32
C TYR A 217 -7.64 -3.83 22.47
N GLY A 218 -8.16 -5.06 22.25
CA GLY A 218 -8.05 -6.17 23.19
C GLY A 218 -8.68 -5.88 24.55
N TYR A 219 -9.79 -5.14 24.58
CA TYR A 219 -10.42 -4.64 25.82
C TYR A 219 -9.47 -3.88 26.75
N GLY A 220 -8.45 -3.23 26.20
CA GLY A 220 -7.41 -2.53 26.94
C GLY A 220 -6.32 -3.43 27.52
N VAL A 221 -6.28 -4.69 27.15
CA VAL A 221 -5.24 -5.65 27.54
C VAL A 221 -4.19 -5.70 26.43
N HIS A 222 -2.96 -5.30 26.73
CA HIS A 222 -1.88 -5.18 25.75
C HIS A 222 -1.63 -6.51 24.99
N ASP A 223 -1.62 -7.64 25.71
CA ASP A 223 -1.29 -8.94 25.12
C ASP A 223 -2.36 -9.49 24.15
N THR A 224 -3.56 -8.97 24.20
CA THR A 224 -4.69 -9.35 23.31
C THR A 224 -5.05 -8.26 22.30
N LYS A 225 -4.35 -7.12 22.32
CA LYS A 225 -4.49 -6.09 21.29
C LYS A 225 -4.09 -6.69 19.93
N HIS A 226 -4.88 -6.51 18.90
CA HIS A 226 -4.68 -7.15 17.60
C HIS A 226 -3.33 -6.78 16.98
N SER A 227 -2.92 -5.52 17.00
CA SER A 227 -1.57 -5.14 16.52
C SER A 227 -0.45 -5.85 17.29
N GLN A 228 -0.63 -6.17 18.59
CA GLN A 228 0.35 -6.95 19.36
C GLN A 228 0.35 -8.44 18.95
N LEU A 229 -0.79 -8.99 18.58
CA LEU A 229 -0.87 -10.33 18.02
C LEU A 229 -0.16 -10.39 16.65
N PHE A 230 -0.34 -9.37 15.81
CA PHE A 230 0.34 -9.29 14.53
C PHE A 230 1.85 -9.10 14.67
N GLU A 231 2.33 -8.30 15.63
CA GLU A 231 3.76 -8.24 15.96
C GLU A 231 4.34 -9.63 16.23
N ARG A 232 3.65 -10.45 17.03
CA ARG A 232 4.08 -11.83 17.32
C ARG A 232 4.05 -12.73 16.10
N THR A 233 3.08 -12.55 15.21
CA THR A 233 3.06 -13.25 13.92
C THR A 233 4.32 -12.93 13.11
N MET A 234 4.66 -11.65 12.93
CA MET A 234 5.87 -11.23 12.21
C MET A 234 7.14 -11.81 12.86
N GLU A 235 7.29 -11.65 14.16
CA GLU A 235 8.46 -12.12 14.91
C GLU A 235 8.64 -13.65 14.86
N SER A 236 7.54 -14.41 14.83
CA SER A 236 7.57 -15.88 14.75
C SER A 236 8.10 -16.43 13.43
N VAL A 237 8.15 -15.60 12.39
CA VAL A 237 8.64 -15.94 11.05
C VAL A 237 9.89 -15.13 10.66
N ASP A 238 10.66 -14.72 11.67
CA ASP A 238 11.93 -13.99 11.53
C ASP A 238 11.80 -12.59 10.86
N LEU A 239 10.63 -11.95 10.98
CA LEU A 239 10.44 -10.56 10.61
C LEU A 239 10.55 -9.66 11.85
N GLN A 240 11.06 -8.45 11.66
CA GLN A 240 11.03 -7.40 12.69
C GLN A 240 9.65 -6.72 12.66
N SER A 241 9.14 -6.35 13.81
CA SER A 241 7.80 -5.75 13.95
C SER A 241 7.83 -4.25 14.25
N ASP A 242 8.93 -3.58 13.88
CA ASP A 242 9.03 -2.12 13.98
C ASP A 242 8.22 -1.46 12.86
N VAL A 243 7.41 -0.47 13.20
CA VAL A 243 6.57 0.24 12.24
C VAL A 243 7.42 0.87 11.15
N HIS A 244 7.06 0.62 9.89
CA HIS A 244 7.74 1.08 8.68
C HIS A 244 9.20 0.63 8.53
N ARG A 245 9.64 -0.40 9.26
CA ARG A 245 10.95 -1.00 9.02
C ARG A 245 11.14 -1.38 7.55
N TYR A 246 10.11 -1.93 6.95
CA TYR A 246 10.10 -2.43 5.56
C TYR A 246 9.58 -1.41 4.56
N TRP A 247 9.78 -0.11 4.79
CA TRP A 247 9.28 0.97 3.94
C TRP A 247 9.58 0.79 2.45
N GLN A 248 10.78 0.29 2.14
CA GLN A 248 11.22 0.07 0.77
C GLN A 248 10.51 -1.09 0.06
N TYR A 249 9.85 -1.99 0.79
CA TYR A 249 9.21 -3.18 0.24
C TYR A 249 7.70 -3.06 0.09
N TYR A 250 7.09 -1.96 0.50
CA TYR A 250 5.65 -1.76 0.34
C TYR A 250 5.32 -1.51 -1.13
N LEU A 251 4.37 -2.29 -1.67
CA LEU A 251 3.79 -2.06 -2.98
C LEU A 251 2.86 -0.84 -2.95
N GLY A 252 2.77 -0.13 -4.07
CA GLY A 252 1.86 1.01 -4.17
C GLY A 252 0.40 0.62 -3.96
N SER A 253 -0.01 -0.55 -4.42
CA SER A 253 -1.34 -1.12 -4.22
C SER A 253 -1.64 -1.45 -2.76
N SER A 254 -0.67 -1.97 -2.00
CA SER A 254 -0.84 -2.24 -0.56
C SER A 254 -0.97 -0.96 0.25
N LEU A 255 -0.14 0.04 -0.05
CA LEU A 255 -0.29 1.37 0.56
C LEU A 255 -1.63 2.02 0.19
N MET A 256 -2.11 1.84 -1.04
CA MET A 256 -3.42 2.34 -1.48
C MET A 256 -4.55 1.75 -0.64
N MET A 257 -4.51 0.45 -0.37
CA MET A 257 -5.51 -0.25 0.45
C MET A 257 -5.57 0.32 1.88
N ASN A 258 -4.42 0.49 2.54
CA ASN A 258 -4.34 1.12 3.85
C ASN A 258 -4.76 2.60 3.80
N ASN A 259 -4.23 3.37 2.86
CA ASN A 259 -4.51 4.79 2.72
C ASN A 259 -5.98 5.09 2.40
N TYR A 260 -6.72 4.17 1.82
CA TYR A 260 -8.13 4.35 1.52
C TYR A 260 -8.96 4.59 2.80
N PHE A 261 -8.72 3.83 3.86
CA PHE A 261 -9.38 4.07 5.15
C PHE A 261 -8.97 5.39 5.78
N HIS A 262 -7.71 5.78 5.65
CA HIS A 262 -7.26 7.10 6.08
C HIS A 262 -7.91 8.22 5.26
N TYR A 263 -8.00 8.07 3.94
CA TYR A 263 -8.69 9.00 3.04
C TYR A 263 -10.13 9.22 3.46
N LEU A 264 -10.89 8.14 3.62
CA LEU A 264 -12.28 8.22 4.03
C LEU A 264 -12.43 8.83 5.44
N GLY A 265 -11.57 8.44 6.39
CA GLY A 265 -11.63 8.93 7.78
C GLY A 265 -11.17 10.38 7.96
N LYS A 266 -10.35 10.91 7.05
CA LYS A 266 -9.93 12.33 7.06
C LYS A 266 -10.97 13.24 6.42
N ASN A 267 -11.84 12.72 5.57
CA ASN A 267 -12.85 13.46 4.82
C ASN A 267 -14.25 13.01 5.26
N HIS A 268 -14.76 13.63 6.35
CA HIS A 268 -16.02 13.22 6.98
C HIS A 268 -17.26 13.34 6.06
N GLU A 269 -17.19 14.08 4.96
CA GLU A 269 -18.20 14.04 3.91
C GLU A 269 -18.32 12.66 3.24
N LEU A 270 -17.27 11.80 3.37
CA LEU A 270 -17.24 10.43 2.89
C LEU A 270 -17.59 9.40 3.99
N PHE A 271 -18.12 9.84 5.12
CA PHE A 271 -18.44 8.99 6.28
C PHE A 271 -19.23 7.74 5.90
N PHE A 272 -20.26 7.87 5.07
CA PHE A 272 -21.09 6.73 4.68
C PHE A 272 -20.34 5.74 3.76
N ARG A 273 -19.36 6.20 2.98
CA ARG A 273 -18.46 5.30 2.25
C ARG A 273 -17.56 4.53 3.21
N TYR A 274 -17.04 5.20 4.25
CA TYR A 274 -16.27 4.52 5.29
C TYR A 274 -17.09 3.40 5.94
N VAL A 275 -18.34 3.69 6.30
CA VAL A 275 -19.26 2.70 6.89
C VAL A 275 -19.46 1.50 5.98
N GLY A 276 -19.58 1.70 4.66
CA GLY A 276 -19.68 0.64 3.67
C GLY A 276 -18.41 -0.19 3.56
N ALA A 277 -17.26 0.45 3.45
CA ALA A 277 -15.95 -0.21 3.38
C ALA A 277 -15.65 -1.01 4.65
N LEU A 278 -15.94 -0.44 5.82
CA LEU A 278 -15.82 -1.14 7.11
C LEU A 278 -16.67 -2.42 7.13
N TYR A 279 -17.95 -2.31 6.80
CA TYR A 279 -18.82 -3.49 6.76
C TYR A 279 -18.25 -4.60 5.86
N TYR A 280 -17.79 -4.24 4.67
CA TYR A 280 -17.26 -5.22 3.74
C TYR A 280 -15.99 -5.88 4.29
N THR A 281 -15.09 -5.12 4.91
CA THR A 281 -13.90 -5.63 5.56
C THR A 281 -14.27 -6.63 6.65
N GLU A 282 -15.10 -6.24 7.61
CA GLU A 282 -15.52 -7.07 8.74
C GLU A 282 -16.26 -8.35 8.28
N ALA A 283 -17.07 -8.25 7.24
CA ALA A 283 -17.83 -9.38 6.71
C ALA A 283 -16.96 -10.40 5.96
N THR A 284 -15.87 -9.97 5.32
CA THR A 284 -15.00 -10.83 4.47
C THR A 284 -13.75 -11.30 5.20
N LEU A 285 -13.36 -10.63 6.28
CA LEU A 285 -12.12 -10.89 7.00
C LEU A 285 -12.09 -12.29 7.65
N VAL A 286 -13.24 -12.83 8.08
CA VAL A 286 -13.34 -14.19 8.66
C VAL A 286 -12.76 -15.25 7.73
N ASP A 287 -13.17 -15.28 6.47
CA ASP A 287 -12.72 -16.29 5.51
C ASP A 287 -11.28 -16.03 5.05
N PHE A 288 -10.90 -14.77 4.88
CA PHE A 288 -9.52 -14.37 4.62
C PHE A 288 -8.61 -14.85 5.74
N CYS A 289 -8.91 -14.54 7.00
CA CYS A 289 -8.09 -14.88 8.16
C CYS A 289 -8.00 -16.40 8.38
N ARG A 290 -9.06 -17.16 8.09
CA ARG A 290 -9.02 -18.62 8.13
C ARG A 290 -8.01 -19.17 7.12
N ARG A 291 -8.10 -18.75 5.86
CA ARG A 291 -7.16 -19.19 4.81
C ARG A 291 -5.73 -18.73 5.11
N ALA A 292 -5.55 -17.50 5.62
CA ALA A 292 -4.26 -16.97 6.02
C ALA A 292 -3.62 -17.81 7.13
N ALA A 293 -4.38 -18.18 8.17
CA ALA A 293 -3.89 -19.04 9.25
C ALA A 293 -3.46 -20.42 8.73
N ASP A 294 -4.27 -21.03 7.86
CA ASP A 294 -3.97 -22.32 7.26
C ASP A 294 -2.71 -22.25 6.39
N LEU A 295 -2.63 -21.25 5.50
CA LEU A 295 -1.49 -21.01 4.61
C LEU A 295 -0.18 -20.79 5.39
N LEU A 296 -0.18 -19.91 6.39
CA LEU A 296 1.02 -19.62 7.17
C LEU A 296 1.43 -20.83 8.03
N THR A 297 0.47 -21.58 8.57
CA THR A 297 0.76 -22.82 9.29
C THR A 297 1.43 -23.85 8.38
N GLU A 298 0.95 -24.02 7.15
CA GLU A 298 1.53 -24.93 6.16
C GLU A 298 2.92 -24.46 5.69
N VAL A 299 3.05 -23.18 5.29
CA VAL A 299 4.29 -22.62 4.73
C VAL A 299 5.44 -22.68 5.73
N PHE A 300 5.17 -22.40 7.01
CA PHE A 300 6.18 -22.34 8.05
C PHE A 300 6.22 -23.61 8.95
N ASP A 301 5.64 -24.73 8.51
CA ASP A 301 5.62 -25.99 9.25
C ASP A 301 5.18 -25.83 10.71
N GLY A 302 4.15 -25.02 10.96
CA GLY A 302 3.58 -24.75 12.28
C GLY A 302 4.41 -23.80 13.17
N ARG A 303 5.49 -23.19 12.68
CA ARG A 303 6.31 -22.19 13.42
C ARG A 303 5.62 -20.84 13.55
N ALA A 304 4.78 -20.48 12.56
CA ALA A 304 4.10 -19.18 12.54
C ALA A 304 3.11 -19.04 13.70
N ASP A 305 3.16 -17.95 14.42
CA ASP A 305 2.11 -17.58 15.38
C ASP A 305 0.91 -17.00 14.63
N VAL A 306 -0.11 -17.80 14.46
CA VAL A 306 -1.31 -17.43 13.69
C VAL A 306 -2.45 -16.86 14.54
N ARG A 307 -2.18 -16.52 15.83
CA ARG A 307 -3.22 -16.03 16.74
C ARG A 307 -3.89 -14.77 16.27
N TYR A 308 -3.18 -13.87 15.59
CA TYR A 308 -3.79 -12.70 14.97
C TYR A 308 -4.96 -13.11 14.06
N PHE A 309 -4.72 -14.03 13.15
CA PHE A 309 -5.72 -14.49 12.19
C PHE A 309 -6.83 -15.32 12.84
N THR A 310 -6.48 -16.19 13.80
CA THR A 310 -7.51 -17.01 14.48
C THR A 310 -8.40 -16.19 15.42
N GLU A 311 -7.91 -15.08 15.99
CA GLU A 311 -8.73 -14.15 16.76
C GLU A 311 -9.75 -13.46 15.86
N HIS A 312 -9.34 -12.98 14.68
CA HIS A 312 -10.27 -12.39 13.70
C HIS A 312 -11.30 -13.42 13.19
N VAL A 313 -10.91 -14.69 12.97
CA VAL A 313 -11.91 -15.73 12.65
C VAL A 313 -12.96 -15.86 13.76
N HIS A 314 -12.60 -15.63 15.02
CA HIS A 314 -13.52 -15.72 16.14
C HIS A 314 -14.39 -14.47 16.29
N ILE A 315 -13.81 -13.26 16.23
CA ILE A 315 -14.50 -12.02 16.59
C ILE A 315 -15.31 -11.44 15.42
N ASP A 316 -14.81 -11.51 14.18
CA ASP A 316 -15.43 -10.85 13.03
C ASP A 316 -16.74 -11.51 12.57
N GLN A 317 -17.00 -12.74 12.99
CA GLN A 317 -18.34 -13.32 12.89
C GLN A 317 -19.42 -12.44 13.57
N HIS A 318 -19.00 -11.63 14.55
CA HIS A 318 -19.85 -10.69 15.25
C HIS A 318 -19.74 -9.27 14.68
N HIS A 319 -18.53 -8.82 14.32
CA HIS A 319 -18.27 -7.47 13.83
C HIS A 319 -19.00 -7.18 12.51
N GLY A 320 -18.94 -8.06 11.51
CA GLY A 320 -19.68 -7.89 10.26
C GLY A 320 -21.19 -7.77 10.50
N ARG A 321 -21.74 -8.58 11.40
CA ARG A 321 -23.16 -8.48 11.78
C ARG A 321 -23.47 -7.21 12.56
N MET A 322 -22.60 -6.80 13.48
CA MET A 322 -22.74 -5.55 14.21
C MET A 322 -22.69 -4.33 13.28
N ALA A 323 -21.75 -4.33 12.31
CA ALA A 323 -21.63 -3.26 11.34
C ALA A 323 -22.93 -3.14 10.49
N LEU A 324 -23.54 -4.25 10.09
CA LEU A 324 -24.81 -4.21 9.37
C LEU A 324 -25.98 -3.81 10.29
N ASP A 325 -26.26 -4.61 11.33
CA ASP A 325 -27.49 -4.54 12.11
C ASP A 325 -27.51 -3.38 13.11
N LYS A 326 -26.33 -2.92 13.58
CA LYS A 326 -26.22 -1.92 14.66
C LYS A 326 -25.63 -0.58 14.20
N LEU A 327 -25.01 -0.55 13.02
CA LEU A 327 -24.46 0.68 12.46
C LEU A 327 -25.20 1.06 11.17
N ILE A 328 -25.15 0.25 10.11
CA ILE A 328 -25.71 0.61 8.79
C ILE A 328 -27.23 0.77 8.83
N LEU A 329 -27.96 -0.27 9.23
CA LEU A 329 -29.43 -0.24 9.20
C LEU A 329 -30.02 0.88 10.08
N PRO A 330 -29.53 1.13 11.33
CA PRO A 330 -29.96 2.28 12.11
C PRO A 330 -29.60 3.64 11.50
N LEU A 331 -28.47 3.76 10.79
CA LEU A 331 -28.13 5.00 10.06
C LEU A 331 -29.10 5.22 8.89
N ILE A 332 -29.46 4.18 8.14
CA ILE A 332 -30.45 4.28 7.05
C ILE A 332 -31.83 4.65 7.62
N GLU A 333 -32.26 4.04 8.72
CA GLU A 333 -33.53 4.36 9.40
C GLU A 333 -33.56 5.84 9.85
N ALA A 334 -32.47 6.32 10.42
CA ALA A 334 -32.40 7.69 10.97
C ALA A 334 -32.24 8.77 9.89
N HIS A 335 -31.50 8.49 8.81
CA HIS A 335 -31.11 9.49 7.81
C HIS A 335 -31.76 9.29 6.44
N GLY A 336 -32.49 8.19 6.25
CA GLY A 336 -33.20 7.87 5.03
C GLY A 336 -32.36 7.17 3.96
N GLU A 337 -33.05 6.64 2.95
CA GLU A 337 -32.45 5.84 1.88
C GLU A 337 -31.44 6.60 0.98
N ALA A 338 -31.40 7.92 1.08
CA ALA A 338 -30.48 8.76 0.31
C ALA A 338 -28.99 8.50 0.63
N ILE A 339 -28.65 7.89 1.78
CA ILE A 339 -27.29 7.54 2.15
C ILE A 339 -26.84 6.19 1.58
N ILE A 340 -27.75 5.34 1.14
CA ILE A 340 -27.46 3.97 0.65
C ILE A 340 -26.47 3.97 -0.50
N PRO A 341 -26.58 4.83 -1.53
CA PRO A 341 -25.61 4.86 -2.62
C PRO A 341 -24.18 5.09 -2.16
N GLU A 342 -23.95 5.91 -1.14
CA GLU A 342 -22.62 6.17 -0.60
C GLU A 342 -22.08 4.95 0.17
N ILE A 343 -22.94 4.24 0.92
CA ILE A 343 -22.54 2.99 1.60
C ILE A 343 -22.14 1.93 0.58
N VAL A 344 -22.98 1.69 -0.44
CA VAL A 344 -22.69 0.73 -1.52
C VAL A 344 -21.43 1.14 -2.26
N ARG A 345 -21.23 2.41 -2.52
CA ARG A 345 -20.04 2.91 -3.20
C ARG A 345 -18.77 2.60 -2.39
N GLY A 346 -18.78 2.78 -1.09
CA GLY A 346 -17.65 2.42 -0.24
C GLY A 346 -17.30 0.93 -0.31
N ILE A 347 -18.31 0.05 -0.33
CA ILE A 347 -18.12 -1.39 -0.53
C ILE A 347 -17.44 -1.66 -1.88
N GLU A 348 -17.98 -1.13 -2.97
CA GLU A 348 -17.49 -1.42 -4.32
C GLU A 348 -16.11 -0.79 -4.59
N GLU A 349 -15.84 0.41 -4.09
CA GLU A 349 -14.51 1.04 -4.19
C GLU A 349 -13.46 0.17 -3.49
N TYR A 350 -13.74 -0.35 -2.29
CA TYR A 350 -12.80 -1.20 -1.58
C TYR A 350 -12.59 -2.56 -2.26
N ARG A 351 -13.65 -3.15 -2.85
CA ARG A 351 -13.54 -4.36 -3.69
C ARG A 351 -12.60 -4.17 -4.87
N VAL A 352 -12.69 -3.02 -5.56
CA VAL A 352 -11.78 -2.69 -6.68
C VAL A 352 -10.33 -2.59 -6.18
N ILE A 353 -10.10 -1.94 -5.04
CA ILE A 353 -8.77 -1.80 -4.46
C ILE A 353 -8.19 -3.16 -4.05
N GLN A 354 -8.99 -4.03 -3.42
CA GLN A 354 -8.57 -5.40 -3.07
C GLN A 354 -8.17 -6.22 -4.30
N ASP A 355 -8.97 -6.16 -5.37
CA ASP A 355 -8.67 -6.86 -6.64
C ASP A 355 -7.35 -6.39 -7.26
N ILE A 356 -7.09 -5.08 -7.24
CA ILE A 356 -5.83 -4.50 -7.71
C ILE A 356 -4.66 -5.00 -6.85
N THR A 357 -4.80 -4.96 -5.53
CA THR A 357 -3.75 -5.34 -4.57
C THR A 357 -3.41 -6.82 -4.67
N ASP A 358 -4.43 -7.69 -4.77
CA ASP A 358 -4.25 -9.13 -4.92
C ASP A 358 -3.49 -9.49 -6.21
N LYS A 359 -3.88 -8.88 -7.33
CA LYS A 359 -3.22 -9.07 -8.64
C LYS A 359 -1.79 -8.54 -8.65
N ASP A 360 -1.54 -7.37 -8.08
CA ASP A 360 -0.23 -6.75 -8.06
C ASP A 360 0.76 -7.56 -7.22
N PHE A 361 0.35 -7.96 -6.02
CA PHE A 361 1.18 -8.81 -5.16
C PHE A 361 1.51 -10.15 -5.84
N ALA A 362 0.52 -10.84 -6.41
CA ALA A 362 0.72 -12.10 -7.10
C ALA A 362 1.69 -11.94 -8.28
N ALA A 363 1.60 -10.84 -9.03
CA ALA A 363 2.50 -10.55 -10.13
C ALA A 363 3.92 -10.25 -9.63
N GLN A 364 4.07 -9.53 -8.52
CA GLN A 364 5.37 -9.26 -7.90
C GLN A 364 6.08 -10.55 -7.48
N ILE A 365 5.37 -11.48 -6.80
CA ILE A 365 5.94 -12.76 -6.38
C ILE A 365 6.37 -13.59 -7.59
N ARG A 366 5.52 -13.70 -8.62
CA ARG A 366 5.85 -14.44 -9.85
C ARG A 366 7.08 -13.87 -10.56
N TRP A 367 7.22 -12.54 -10.57
CA TRP A 367 8.39 -11.88 -11.14
C TRP A 367 9.67 -12.15 -10.31
N MET A 368 9.58 -12.07 -8.98
CA MET A 368 10.68 -12.42 -8.07
C MET A 368 11.18 -13.86 -8.30
N ASP A 369 10.26 -14.82 -8.41
CA ASP A 369 10.58 -16.23 -8.64
C ASP A 369 11.27 -16.47 -9.99
N LYS A 370 10.93 -15.69 -11.00
CA LYS A 370 11.50 -15.75 -12.34
C LYS A 370 12.78 -14.90 -12.50
N GLY A 371 13.34 -14.36 -11.44
CA GLY A 371 14.55 -13.54 -11.51
C GLY A 371 15.69 -14.16 -12.34
N PRO A 372 16.05 -15.46 -12.18
CA PRO A 372 17.06 -16.10 -13.00
C PRO A 372 16.71 -16.18 -14.49
N GLU A 373 15.44 -16.21 -14.86
CA GLU A 373 14.97 -16.19 -16.26
C GLU A 373 15.14 -14.78 -16.84
N TYR A 374 14.77 -13.75 -16.10
CA TYR A 374 14.92 -12.35 -16.50
C TYR A 374 16.41 -11.95 -16.65
N LYS A 375 17.29 -12.52 -15.80
CA LYS A 375 18.74 -12.38 -16.00
C LYS A 375 19.21 -13.01 -17.34
N LYS A 376 18.66 -14.16 -17.74
CA LYS A 376 18.98 -14.79 -19.04
C LYS A 376 18.42 -13.99 -20.22
N LEU A 377 17.27 -13.35 -20.07
CA LEU A 377 16.68 -12.49 -21.10
C LEU A 377 17.51 -11.23 -21.39
N HIS A 378 18.41 -10.83 -20.49
CA HIS A 378 19.35 -9.75 -20.73
C HIS A 378 20.09 -9.91 -22.06
N THR A 379 20.67 -11.09 -22.36
CA THR A 379 21.47 -11.30 -23.54
C THR A 379 20.73 -11.01 -24.86
N PRO A 380 19.60 -11.67 -25.19
CA PRO A 380 18.89 -11.39 -26.42
C PRO A 380 18.34 -9.97 -26.52
N VAL A 381 17.90 -9.37 -25.40
CA VAL A 381 17.42 -7.98 -25.38
C VAL A 381 18.57 -7.01 -25.63
N TRP A 382 19.73 -7.23 -24.98
CA TRP A 382 20.93 -6.43 -25.19
C TRP A 382 21.45 -6.53 -26.64
N GLU A 383 21.45 -7.72 -27.24
CA GLU A 383 21.81 -7.91 -28.65
C GLU A 383 20.85 -7.15 -29.60
N ALA A 384 19.56 -7.12 -29.30
CA ALA A 384 18.60 -6.37 -30.09
C ALA A 384 18.85 -4.85 -30.05
N ILE A 385 19.22 -4.33 -28.89
CA ILE A 385 19.53 -2.91 -28.69
C ILE A 385 20.87 -2.57 -29.29
N SER A 386 21.93 -3.29 -28.94
CA SER A 386 23.32 -3.01 -29.38
C SER A 386 23.52 -3.16 -30.88
N SER A 387 22.76 -4.05 -31.56
CA SER A 387 22.75 -4.16 -33.01
C SER A 387 21.92 -3.08 -33.73
N GLY A 388 21.18 -2.25 -32.99
CA GLY A 388 20.26 -1.24 -33.53
C GLY A 388 18.95 -1.82 -34.08
N ARG A 389 18.64 -3.10 -33.84
CA ARG A 389 17.36 -3.71 -34.20
C ARG A 389 16.19 -3.09 -33.44
N VAL A 390 16.45 -2.73 -32.18
CA VAL A 390 15.49 -2.00 -31.32
C VAL A 390 16.15 -0.71 -30.85
N THR A 391 15.42 0.39 -30.94
CA THR A 391 15.84 1.68 -30.39
C THR A 391 15.16 1.89 -29.04
N ALA A 392 15.94 2.01 -27.97
CA ALA A 392 15.46 2.28 -26.64
C ALA A 392 16.12 3.54 -26.08
N PRO A 393 15.35 4.46 -25.44
CA PRO A 393 15.93 5.54 -24.65
C PRO A 393 16.93 4.98 -23.63
N LEU A 394 18.04 5.69 -23.44
CA LEU A 394 19.16 5.29 -22.61
C LEU A 394 19.38 6.31 -21.49
N ALA A 395 19.53 5.83 -20.27
CA ALA A 395 20.15 6.55 -19.16
C ALA A 395 21.46 5.88 -18.77
N ASP A 396 22.58 6.62 -18.83
CA ASP A 396 23.88 6.21 -18.28
C ASP A 396 23.98 6.70 -16.84
N ILE A 397 24.27 5.80 -15.91
CA ILE A 397 24.28 6.07 -14.48
C ILE A 397 25.63 5.62 -13.93
N VAL A 398 26.22 6.46 -13.07
CA VAL A 398 27.48 6.18 -12.36
C VAL A 398 27.21 6.40 -10.88
N GLU A 399 27.39 5.37 -10.08
CA GLU A 399 27.13 5.43 -8.63
C GLU A 399 28.29 4.84 -7.83
N PRO A 400 28.64 5.46 -6.68
CA PRO A 400 29.71 5.01 -5.81
C PRO A 400 29.27 3.81 -4.95
N TYR A 401 30.25 3.21 -4.25
CA TYR A 401 30.02 2.15 -3.27
C TYR A 401 28.97 2.57 -2.21
N GLY A 402 28.07 1.66 -1.93
CA GLY A 402 27.00 1.84 -0.92
C GLY A 402 25.82 2.68 -1.37
N GLU A 403 25.85 3.27 -2.59
CA GLU A 403 24.67 4.01 -3.10
C GLU A 403 23.48 3.08 -3.21
N LEU A 404 22.35 3.57 -2.67
CA LEU A 404 21.08 2.85 -2.68
C LEU A 404 20.12 3.49 -3.68
N SER A 405 19.76 2.76 -4.71
CA SER A 405 18.59 3.12 -5.53
C SER A 405 17.33 2.65 -4.82
N ASN A 406 16.64 3.57 -4.16
CA ASN A 406 15.38 3.29 -3.45
C ASN A 406 14.35 2.65 -4.39
N THR A 407 13.52 1.78 -3.82
CA THR A 407 12.55 1.02 -4.61
C THR A 407 11.54 1.90 -5.34
N HIS A 408 11.33 1.53 -6.60
CA HIS A 408 10.45 2.20 -7.55
C HIS A 408 9.90 1.19 -8.55
N SER A 409 9.04 1.64 -9.46
CA SER A 409 8.49 0.87 -10.57
C SER A 409 8.47 1.74 -11.83
N HIS A 410 8.32 1.14 -13.01
CA HIS A 410 8.26 1.83 -14.29
C HIS A 410 6.99 1.47 -15.07
N GLU A 411 6.52 2.36 -15.94
CA GLU A 411 5.35 2.15 -16.80
C GLU A 411 5.60 1.18 -17.96
N GLY A 412 6.86 1.01 -18.37
CA GLY A 412 7.31 0.11 -19.42
C GLY A 412 8.38 -0.84 -18.93
N ASP A 413 8.64 -1.89 -19.71
CA ASP A 413 9.74 -2.80 -19.42
C ASP A 413 11.08 -2.11 -19.66
N GLU A 414 12.08 -2.46 -18.86
CA GLU A 414 13.43 -1.91 -18.97
C GLU A 414 14.50 -3.02 -19.00
N LEU A 415 15.65 -2.69 -19.56
CA LEU A 415 16.85 -3.48 -19.46
C LEU A 415 17.87 -2.72 -18.59
N CYS A 416 18.30 -3.32 -17.49
CA CYS A 416 19.46 -2.90 -16.74
C CYS A 416 20.68 -3.66 -17.26
N HIS A 417 21.72 -2.94 -17.72
CA HIS A 417 22.99 -3.51 -18.20
C HIS A 417 24.16 -2.92 -17.43
N ILE A 418 24.99 -3.77 -16.82
CA ILE A 418 26.17 -3.35 -16.07
C ILE A 418 27.37 -3.18 -17.04
N VAL A 419 27.86 -1.96 -17.15
CA VAL A 419 29.05 -1.63 -17.96
C VAL A 419 30.33 -1.95 -17.20
N SER A 420 30.39 -1.55 -15.92
CA SER A 420 31.52 -1.87 -15.04
C SER A 420 31.06 -1.89 -13.59
N GLY A 421 31.79 -2.61 -12.73
CA GLY A 421 31.48 -2.75 -11.31
C GLY A 421 30.55 -3.90 -10.98
N THR A 422 29.93 -3.82 -9.82
CA THR A 422 29.03 -4.85 -9.27
C THR A 422 27.85 -4.20 -8.58
N MET A 423 26.66 -4.69 -8.90
CA MET A 423 25.38 -4.23 -8.34
C MET A 423 24.64 -5.40 -7.72
N LYS A 424 24.07 -5.19 -6.53
CA LYS A 424 23.03 -6.03 -5.97
C LYS A 424 21.67 -5.47 -6.42
N PHE A 425 21.08 -6.11 -7.42
CA PHE A 425 19.74 -5.77 -7.90
C PHE A 425 18.69 -6.41 -6.98
N VAL A 426 17.83 -5.60 -6.39
CA VAL A 426 16.82 -6.03 -5.40
C VAL A 426 15.46 -6.04 -6.06
N SER A 427 14.77 -7.17 -6.02
CA SER A 427 13.42 -7.37 -6.58
C SER A 427 12.32 -7.51 -5.54
N GLY A 428 12.65 -7.45 -4.24
CA GLY A 428 11.73 -7.56 -3.12
C GLY A 428 12.44 -7.98 -1.85
N PHE A 429 11.68 -8.17 -0.77
CA PHE A 429 12.26 -8.62 0.49
C PHE A 429 12.94 -9.99 0.31
N ASP A 430 14.19 -10.05 0.75
CA ASP A 430 15.07 -11.24 0.66
C ASP A 430 15.18 -11.83 -0.77
N SER A 431 14.99 -10.97 -1.78
CA SER A 431 15.07 -11.33 -3.20
C SER A 431 15.98 -10.39 -3.95
N HIS A 432 17.14 -10.91 -4.39
CA HIS A 432 18.13 -10.11 -5.12
C HIS A 432 18.98 -10.95 -6.08
N GLN A 433 19.63 -10.27 -6.99
CA GLN A 433 20.62 -10.83 -7.92
C GLN A 433 21.90 -9.99 -7.87
N ILE A 434 23.06 -10.66 -7.84
CA ILE A 434 24.33 -9.96 -8.03
C ILE A 434 24.59 -9.90 -9.53
N LEU A 435 24.80 -8.68 -10.03
CA LEU A 435 25.08 -8.38 -11.44
C LEU A 435 26.49 -7.80 -11.56
N HIS A 436 27.29 -8.39 -12.44
CA HIS A 436 28.67 -7.97 -12.74
C HIS A 436 28.77 -7.32 -14.11
N ALA A 437 29.89 -6.68 -14.40
CA ALA A 437 30.18 -6.10 -15.71
C ALA A 437 29.88 -7.07 -16.86
N GLY A 438 29.12 -6.62 -17.85
CA GLY A 438 28.62 -7.39 -18.98
C GLY A 438 27.35 -8.19 -18.70
N GLU A 439 26.89 -8.26 -17.46
CA GLU A 439 25.61 -8.86 -17.06
C GLU A 439 24.51 -7.81 -16.95
N GLY A 440 23.28 -8.27 -16.78
CA GLY A 440 22.12 -7.44 -16.53
C GLY A 440 20.86 -8.24 -16.32
N THR A 441 19.74 -7.56 -16.23
CA THR A 441 18.42 -8.17 -16.06
C THR A 441 17.34 -7.34 -16.77
N VAL A 442 16.29 -8.02 -17.22
CA VAL A 442 15.08 -7.34 -17.69
C VAL A 442 14.20 -7.03 -16.47
N ILE A 443 13.69 -5.83 -16.44
CA ILE A 443 12.77 -5.34 -15.40
C ILE A 443 11.39 -5.23 -16.02
N GLU A 444 10.46 -6.01 -15.53
CA GLU A 444 9.09 -5.98 -16.02
C GLU A 444 8.36 -4.73 -15.50
N ARG A 445 7.50 -4.16 -16.33
CA ARG A 445 6.68 -2.99 -15.95
C ARG A 445 5.92 -3.20 -14.65
N ASN A 446 5.76 -2.15 -13.89
CA ASN A 446 5.03 -2.13 -12.61
C ASN A 446 5.59 -3.08 -11.53
N ARG A 447 6.83 -3.55 -11.69
CA ARG A 447 7.48 -4.36 -10.64
C ARG A 447 8.34 -3.50 -9.74
N LEU A 448 8.12 -3.66 -8.43
CA LEU A 448 8.91 -2.96 -7.40
C LEU A 448 10.33 -3.51 -7.39
N HIS A 449 11.31 -2.64 -7.59
CA HIS A 449 12.72 -3.00 -7.57
C HIS A 449 13.59 -1.84 -7.12
N GLY A 450 14.85 -2.14 -6.85
CA GLY A 450 15.87 -1.17 -6.51
C GLY A 450 17.27 -1.81 -6.63
N ALA A 451 18.30 -1.09 -6.18
CA ALA A 451 19.68 -1.56 -6.29
C ALA A 451 20.56 -1.06 -5.14
N ILE A 452 21.63 -1.79 -4.90
CA ILE A 452 22.72 -1.43 -3.98
C ILE A 452 24.03 -1.62 -4.72
N ILE A 453 24.91 -0.63 -4.68
CA ILE A 453 26.24 -0.72 -5.32
C ILE A 453 27.20 -1.42 -4.36
N GLU A 454 27.83 -2.52 -4.86
CA GLU A 454 28.75 -3.35 -4.07
C GLU A 454 30.23 -3.24 -4.48
N SER A 455 30.53 -2.50 -5.56
CA SER A 455 31.92 -2.15 -5.96
C SER A 455 32.22 -0.69 -5.64
N ASP A 456 33.51 -0.30 -5.65
CA ASP A 456 33.92 1.09 -5.40
C ASP A 456 33.17 2.10 -6.26
N GLU A 457 32.87 1.71 -7.50
CA GLU A 457 32.02 2.41 -8.46
C GLU A 457 31.29 1.39 -9.34
N CYS A 458 30.06 1.67 -9.71
CA CYS A 458 29.32 0.92 -10.69
C CYS A 458 28.82 1.85 -11.80
N VAL A 459 29.11 1.48 -13.05
CA VAL A 459 28.55 2.14 -14.24
C VAL A 459 27.54 1.20 -14.86
N TYR A 460 26.32 1.66 -15.02
CA TYR A 460 25.26 0.87 -15.60
C TYR A 460 24.34 1.68 -16.51
N GLN A 461 23.64 1.00 -17.38
CA GLN A 461 22.75 1.55 -18.38
C GLN A 461 21.35 1.03 -18.15
N ILE A 462 20.36 1.94 -18.15
CA ILE A 462 18.95 1.61 -18.17
C ILE A 462 18.40 1.94 -19.55
N HIS A 463 17.86 0.93 -20.23
CA HIS A 463 17.21 1.07 -21.51
C HIS A 463 15.71 0.84 -21.39
N SER A 464 14.91 1.88 -21.64
CA SER A 464 13.44 1.77 -21.64
C SER A 464 12.97 1.10 -22.94
N VAL A 465 12.67 -0.19 -22.87
CA VAL A 465 12.28 -0.99 -24.04
C VAL A 465 10.77 -1.03 -24.28
N GLY A 466 9.98 -0.65 -23.28
CA GLY A 466 8.52 -0.61 -23.34
C GLY A 466 7.86 -1.99 -23.24
N ASP A 467 8.19 -2.90 -24.14
CA ASP A 467 7.78 -4.31 -24.17
C ASP A 467 8.99 -5.15 -24.64
N TYR A 468 9.64 -5.83 -23.70
CA TYR A 468 10.85 -6.61 -23.99
C TYR A 468 10.62 -7.79 -24.93
N THR A 469 9.38 -8.29 -25.04
CA THR A 469 9.06 -9.42 -25.92
C THR A 469 9.29 -9.07 -27.39
N GLN A 470 9.25 -7.78 -27.75
CA GLN A 470 9.54 -7.30 -29.09
C GLN A 470 11.06 -7.34 -29.41
N CYS A 471 11.90 -7.56 -28.40
CA CYS A 471 13.34 -7.71 -28.56
C CYS A 471 13.76 -9.15 -28.84
N LEU A 472 12.91 -10.13 -28.53
CA LEU A 472 13.18 -11.55 -28.69
C LEU A 472 12.89 -12.01 -30.12
#